data_ab4b6b89be519f9be8c4019228f46e2b
#
_entry.id   ab4b6b89be519f9be8c4019228f46e2b
#
_cell.length_a   1.000
_cell.length_b   1.000
_cell.length_c   1.000
_cell.angle_alpha   90.00
_cell.angle_beta   90.00
_cell.angle_gamma   90.00
#
_symmetry.space_group_name_H-M   'P 1'
#
loop_
_entity.id
_entity.type
_entity.pdbx_description
1 polymer ?
#
loop_
_entity_poly.entity_id
_entity_poly.type
_entity_poly.pdbx_seq_one_letter_code
_entity_poly.pdbx_strand_id
1 'polypeptide(L)'
;MIPGGDGSTIAGAMKSIQTILSSKNVGGIKVGTAVPLSVLGTLLPPSAGQFSKEVDGVMRAILGVLSAQGSPLMINVYPYYGYVGDPANVPLDYAVFRANGTVVQDGPLGYSNLFDAMVDAFYSAMEKAGGSTVGVVVTESGWPSAGKGNGATPEIAGTYNRNFLAHLNANGTPKRPDAKIDGYIFAMFNENLKPGAATSKILDSSILISNLFILYLIRLSKF
;
A
#
# COMPACT_ATOMS: atom_id res chain seq x y z
N MET A 1 4.46 -0.65 11.31
CA MET A 1 4.43 -0.62 12.80
C MET A 1 3.34 -1.57 13.26
N ILE A 2 3.68 -2.44 14.18
CA ILE A 2 2.69 -3.33 14.80
C ILE A 2 1.92 -2.48 15.83
N PRO A 3 0.59 -2.53 15.87
CA PRO A 3 -0.17 -1.85 16.92
C PRO A 3 0.37 -2.24 18.31
N GLY A 4 0.78 -1.27 19.13
CA GLY A 4 1.40 -1.48 20.45
C GLY A 4 2.93 -1.65 20.44
N GLY A 5 3.59 -1.63 19.27
CA GLY A 5 5.05 -1.63 19.17
C GLY A 5 5.64 -0.22 19.30
N ASP A 6 6.77 -0.10 19.98
CA ASP A 6 7.53 1.15 20.03
C ASP A 6 8.23 1.41 18.69
N GLY A 7 7.68 2.33 17.90
CA GLY A 7 8.28 2.76 16.63
C GLY A 7 9.39 3.79 16.75
N SER A 8 9.70 4.25 17.97
CA SER A 8 10.63 5.38 18.21
C SER A 8 12.05 5.11 17.71
N THR A 9 12.47 3.85 17.66
CA THR A 9 13.83 3.44 17.25
C THR A 9 13.98 3.24 15.74
N ILE A 10 12.88 3.18 14.96
CA ILE A 10 12.92 2.81 13.53
C ILE A 10 13.78 3.79 12.73
N ALA A 11 13.54 5.10 12.86
CA ALA A 11 14.31 6.10 12.12
C ALA A 11 15.81 6.07 12.48
N GLY A 12 16.15 5.79 13.75
CA GLY A 12 17.53 5.58 14.20
C GLY A 12 18.17 4.36 13.57
N ALA A 13 17.47 3.22 13.56
CA ALA A 13 17.91 2.00 12.93
C ALA A 13 18.14 2.17 11.42
N MET A 14 17.22 2.84 10.71
CA MET A 14 17.37 3.14 9.28
C MET A 14 18.64 3.97 9.01
N LYS A 15 18.91 5.01 9.80
CA LYS A 15 20.14 5.81 9.70
C LYS A 15 21.40 4.98 9.94
N SER A 16 21.38 4.13 10.96
CA SER A 16 22.52 3.25 11.30
C SER A 16 22.84 2.28 10.16
N ILE A 17 21.80 1.64 9.60
CA ILE A 17 21.95 0.72 8.46
C ILE A 17 22.53 1.48 7.25
N GLN A 18 21.98 2.65 6.93
CA GLN A 18 22.47 3.47 5.80
C GLN A 18 23.95 3.87 5.99
N THR A 19 24.33 4.24 7.20
CA THR A 19 25.73 4.57 7.51
C THR A 19 26.65 3.36 7.28
N ILE A 20 26.22 2.17 7.73
CA ILE A 20 26.98 0.92 7.53
C ILE A 20 27.10 0.61 6.03
N LEU A 21 26.02 0.68 5.27
CA LEU A 21 26.03 0.43 3.83
C LEU A 21 26.98 1.38 3.11
N SER A 22 26.95 2.66 3.46
CA SER A 22 27.84 3.67 2.89
C SER A 22 29.31 3.38 3.21
N SER A 23 29.60 2.98 4.47
CA SER A 23 30.99 2.62 4.88
C SER A 23 31.54 1.37 4.18
N LYS A 24 30.66 0.55 3.62
CA LYS A 24 31.01 -0.65 2.83
C LYS A 24 30.99 -0.44 1.34
N ASN A 25 30.88 0.82 0.87
CA ASN A 25 30.76 1.18 -0.54
C ASN A 25 29.54 0.56 -1.26
N VAL A 26 28.45 0.25 -0.52
CA VAL A 26 27.17 -0.22 -1.04
C VAL A 26 26.05 0.79 -0.76
N GLY A 27 26.38 2.07 -0.71
CA GLY A 27 25.45 3.18 -0.41
C GLY A 27 24.34 3.37 -1.44
N GLY A 28 24.40 2.69 -2.60
CA GLY A 28 23.31 2.68 -3.58
C GLY A 28 22.07 1.88 -3.14
N ILE A 29 22.19 1.04 -2.09
CA ILE A 29 21.06 0.31 -1.51
C ILE A 29 20.25 1.27 -0.63
N LYS A 30 18.97 1.44 -0.99
CA LYS A 30 18.05 2.30 -0.24
C LYS A 30 17.49 1.56 0.97
N VAL A 31 17.46 2.24 2.12
CA VAL A 31 16.87 1.73 3.35
C VAL A 31 15.49 2.32 3.53
N GLY A 32 14.51 1.49 3.80
CA GLY A 32 13.12 1.89 4.00
C GLY A 32 12.42 1.09 5.10
N THR A 33 11.17 1.39 5.33
CA THR A 33 10.28 0.64 6.23
C THR A 33 8.89 0.60 5.67
N ALA A 34 8.18 -0.52 5.88
CA ALA A 34 6.78 -0.68 5.51
C ALA A 34 5.86 -0.31 6.67
N VAL A 35 4.75 0.35 6.34
CA VAL A 35 3.72 0.73 7.32
C VAL A 35 2.33 0.28 6.85
N PRO A 36 1.47 -0.20 7.75
CA PRO A 36 0.09 -0.55 7.44
C PRO A 36 -0.79 0.70 7.35
N LEU A 37 -1.99 0.55 6.78
CA LEU A 37 -3.00 1.62 6.71
C LEU A 37 -3.38 2.18 8.09
N SER A 38 -3.27 1.39 9.15
CA SER A 38 -3.59 1.78 10.53
C SER A 38 -2.70 2.87 11.13
N VAL A 39 -1.62 3.30 10.45
CA VAL A 39 -0.88 4.51 10.85
C VAL A 39 -1.64 5.79 10.55
N LEU A 40 -2.66 5.74 9.68
CA LEU A 40 -3.53 6.88 9.40
C LEU A 40 -4.62 7.00 10.48
N GLY A 41 -4.71 8.15 11.08
CA GLY A 41 -5.82 8.53 11.97
C GLY A 41 -7.03 9.05 11.21
N THR A 42 -6.81 9.59 10.00
CA THR A 42 -7.86 10.00 9.07
C THR A 42 -7.53 9.45 7.68
N LEU A 43 -8.51 8.79 7.06
CA LEU A 43 -8.37 8.18 5.75
C LEU A 43 -9.25 8.86 4.70
N LEU A 44 -10.45 9.28 5.07
CA LEU A 44 -11.44 9.84 4.17
C LEU A 44 -11.94 11.20 4.66
N PRO A 45 -12.20 12.18 3.75
CA PRO A 45 -11.82 12.10 2.34
C PRO A 45 -10.29 12.03 2.17
N PRO A 46 -9.76 11.58 1.01
CA PRO A 46 -8.31 11.43 0.82
C PRO A 46 -7.48 12.68 1.12
N SER A 47 -7.98 13.87 0.81
CA SER A 47 -7.32 15.15 1.14
C SER A 47 -7.22 15.42 2.64
N ALA A 48 -8.11 14.84 3.44
CA ALA A 48 -8.05 14.92 4.90
C ALA A 48 -7.03 13.94 5.52
N GLY A 49 -6.47 13.02 4.74
CA GLY A 49 -5.49 12.01 5.19
C GLY A 49 -4.46 12.59 6.16
N GLN A 50 -4.28 11.94 7.31
CA GLN A 50 -3.39 12.39 8.37
C GLN A 50 -2.92 11.20 9.20
N PHE A 51 -1.66 11.17 9.60
CA PHE A 51 -1.18 10.18 10.56
C PHE A 51 -1.87 10.32 11.91
N SER A 52 -2.06 9.21 12.61
CA SER A 52 -2.62 9.27 13.96
C SER A 52 -1.68 10.02 14.91
N LYS A 53 -2.23 10.64 15.95
CA LYS A 53 -1.44 11.42 16.91
C LYS A 53 -0.34 10.59 17.58
N GLU A 54 -0.60 9.30 17.77
CA GLU A 54 0.30 8.36 18.43
C GLU A 54 1.56 8.08 17.61
N VAL A 55 1.46 8.17 16.27
CA VAL A 55 2.57 7.83 15.37
C VAL A 55 3.10 9.02 14.58
N ASP A 56 2.47 10.19 14.62
CA ASP A 56 2.85 11.37 13.81
C ASP A 56 4.32 11.74 13.99
N GLY A 57 4.82 11.78 15.21
CA GLY A 57 6.22 12.09 15.49
C GLY A 57 7.20 11.06 14.92
N VAL A 58 6.84 9.78 14.99
CA VAL A 58 7.63 8.68 14.42
C VAL A 58 7.62 8.75 12.90
N MET A 59 6.45 9.00 12.30
CA MET A 59 6.33 9.13 10.84
C MET A 59 7.10 10.33 10.30
N ARG A 60 7.09 11.48 10.97
CA ARG A 60 7.94 12.63 10.62
C ARG A 60 9.42 12.29 10.64
N ALA A 61 9.88 11.56 11.65
CA ALA A 61 11.27 11.13 11.74
C ALA A 61 11.65 10.15 10.60
N ILE A 62 10.77 9.19 10.28
CA ILE A 62 10.93 8.26 9.15
C ILE A 62 10.97 9.03 7.83
N LEU A 63 10.00 9.91 7.58
CA LEU A 63 9.93 10.70 6.34
C LEU A 63 11.15 11.59 6.15
N GLY A 64 11.71 12.16 7.23
CA GLY A 64 12.96 12.90 7.17
C GLY A 64 14.14 12.05 6.71
N VAL A 65 14.22 10.79 7.14
CA VAL A 65 15.26 9.84 6.69
C VAL A 65 15.04 9.48 5.22
N LEU A 66 13.80 9.13 4.83
CA LEU A 66 13.47 8.74 3.47
C LEU A 66 13.72 9.88 2.47
N SER A 67 13.32 11.10 2.81
CA SER A 67 13.56 12.29 1.99
C SER A 67 15.06 12.54 1.77
N ALA A 68 15.87 12.44 2.83
CA ALA A 68 17.32 12.64 2.74
C ALA A 68 18.04 11.61 1.86
N GLN A 69 17.47 10.39 1.73
CA GLN A 69 18.03 9.29 0.96
C GLN A 69 17.41 9.14 -0.44
N GLY A 70 16.36 9.89 -0.76
CA GLY A 70 15.55 9.67 -1.95
C GLY A 70 14.88 8.29 -1.96
N SER A 71 14.54 7.75 -0.77
CA SER A 71 13.87 6.45 -0.61
C SER A 71 12.37 6.66 -0.53
N PRO A 72 11.53 5.74 -1.07
CA PRO A 72 10.10 5.81 -0.94
C PRO A 72 9.64 5.33 0.45
N LEU A 73 8.44 5.76 0.86
CA LEU A 73 7.70 5.10 1.94
C LEU A 73 7.04 3.84 1.39
N MET A 74 7.25 2.72 2.05
CA MET A 74 6.58 1.46 1.74
C MET A 74 5.27 1.39 2.52
N ILE A 75 4.16 1.08 1.83
CA ILE A 75 2.83 1.01 2.43
C ILE A 75 2.12 -0.30 2.09
N ASN A 76 1.33 -0.82 3.03
CA ASN A 76 0.46 -1.96 2.81
C ASN A 76 -0.97 -1.47 2.66
N VAL A 77 -1.57 -1.71 1.48
CA VAL A 77 -2.88 -1.18 1.12
C VAL A 77 -3.80 -2.31 0.68
N TYR A 78 -4.87 -2.54 1.43
CA TYR A 78 -5.83 -3.61 1.17
C TYR A 78 -7.26 -3.05 1.08
N PRO A 79 -7.76 -2.73 -0.12
CA PRO A 79 -9.14 -2.30 -0.33
C PRO A 79 -10.19 -3.30 0.19
N TYR A 80 -9.84 -4.59 0.26
CA TYR A 80 -10.69 -5.61 0.86
C TYR A 80 -11.21 -5.24 2.25
N TYR A 81 -10.31 -4.77 3.13
CA TYR A 81 -10.71 -4.42 4.50
C TYR A 81 -11.59 -3.17 4.57
N GLY A 82 -11.41 -2.22 3.64
CA GLY A 82 -12.31 -1.10 3.49
C GLY A 82 -13.72 -1.54 3.05
N TYR A 83 -13.78 -2.45 2.08
CA TYR A 83 -15.04 -3.02 1.58
C TYR A 83 -15.79 -3.81 2.67
N VAL A 84 -15.13 -4.72 3.37
CA VAL A 84 -15.82 -5.52 4.39
C VAL A 84 -16.13 -4.74 5.66
N GLY A 85 -15.41 -3.67 5.93
CA GLY A 85 -15.63 -2.79 7.08
C GLY A 85 -16.85 -1.88 6.91
N ASP A 86 -17.16 -1.47 5.67
CA ASP A 86 -18.30 -0.60 5.37
C ASP A 86 -18.90 -0.92 3.99
N PRO A 87 -19.53 -2.09 3.81
CA PRO A 87 -20.05 -2.51 2.52
C PRO A 87 -21.25 -1.68 2.04
N ALA A 88 -21.85 -0.87 2.91
CA ALA A 88 -22.94 0.03 2.55
C ALA A 88 -22.44 1.27 1.79
N ASN A 89 -21.26 1.79 2.14
CA ASN A 89 -20.68 2.99 1.54
C ASN A 89 -19.51 2.68 0.59
N VAL A 90 -18.96 1.47 0.62
CA VAL A 90 -17.88 1.03 -0.27
C VAL A 90 -18.40 -0.07 -1.19
N PRO A 91 -18.90 0.25 -2.40
CA PRO A 91 -19.34 -0.74 -3.37
C PRO A 91 -18.20 -1.69 -3.79
N LEU A 92 -18.53 -2.97 -4.03
CA LEU A 92 -17.53 -3.96 -4.46
C LEU A 92 -16.80 -3.51 -5.74
N ASP A 93 -17.52 -2.96 -6.72
CA ASP A 93 -16.92 -2.51 -7.98
C ASP A 93 -15.90 -1.38 -7.78
N TYR A 94 -16.11 -0.52 -6.80
CA TYR A 94 -15.14 0.50 -6.38
C TYR A 94 -13.90 -0.13 -5.73
N ALA A 95 -14.09 -1.16 -4.91
CA ALA A 95 -12.98 -1.82 -4.24
C ALA A 95 -12.13 -2.70 -5.18
N VAL A 96 -12.71 -3.22 -6.28
CA VAL A 96 -12.01 -4.13 -7.23
C VAL A 96 -11.72 -3.48 -8.59
N PHE A 97 -11.66 -2.15 -8.67
CA PHE A 97 -11.34 -1.36 -9.86
C PHE A 97 -12.32 -1.58 -11.04
N ARG A 98 -13.60 -1.80 -10.79
CA ARG A 98 -14.64 -1.99 -11.83
C ARG A 98 -15.64 -0.86 -11.95
N ALA A 99 -15.55 0.16 -11.11
CA ALA A 99 -16.49 1.28 -11.19
C ALA A 99 -16.30 2.08 -12.50
N ASN A 100 -17.42 2.37 -13.17
CA ASN A 100 -17.45 3.07 -14.46
C ASN A 100 -17.49 4.60 -14.26
N GLY A 101 -16.63 5.15 -13.41
CA GLY A 101 -16.58 6.61 -13.17
C GLY A 101 -16.29 6.93 -11.71
N THR A 102 -16.37 8.21 -11.38
CA THR A 102 -16.11 8.71 -10.02
C THR A 102 -17.15 8.20 -9.04
N VAL A 103 -16.70 7.50 -8.01
CA VAL A 103 -17.52 7.05 -6.88
C VAL A 103 -17.38 8.01 -5.69
N VAL A 104 -16.16 8.51 -5.47
CA VAL A 104 -15.88 9.48 -4.41
C VAL A 104 -15.34 10.76 -5.06
N GLN A 105 -15.95 11.90 -4.74
CA GLN A 105 -15.46 13.22 -5.12
C GLN A 105 -14.80 13.88 -3.90
N ASP A 106 -13.57 14.37 -4.06
CA ASP A 106 -12.83 15.08 -3.01
C ASP A 106 -12.22 16.36 -3.60
N GLY A 107 -12.93 17.47 -3.45
CA GLY A 107 -12.60 18.71 -4.14
C GLY A 107 -12.55 18.53 -5.67
N PRO A 108 -11.44 18.85 -6.33
CA PRO A 108 -11.28 18.64 -7.77
C PRO A 108 -10.96 17.19 -8.14
N LEU A 109 -10.66 16.30 -7.20
CA LEU A 109 -10.20 14.95 -7.45
C LEU A 109 -11.37 13.95 -7.40
N GLY A 110 -11.50 13.16 -8.45
CA GLY A 110 -12.49 12.09 -8.55
C GLY A 110 -11.82 10.71 -8.43
N TYR A 111 -12.36 9.87 -7.59
CA TYR A 111 -11.84 8.52 -7.34
C TYR A 111 -12.80 7.47 -7.87
N SER A 112 -12.35 6.69 -8.84
CA SER A 112 -13.08 5.56 -9.42
C SER A 112 -12.71 4.21 -8.77
N ASN A 113 -11.71 4.18 -7.90
CA ASN A 113 -11.33 3.00 -7.15
C ASN A 113 -10.82 3.36 -5.74
N LEU A 114 -11.04 2.45 -4.80
CA LEU A 114 -10.69 2.63 -3.39
C LEU A 114 -9.18 2.62 -3.15
N PHE A 115 -8.41 1.91 -3.97
CA PHE A 115 -6.96 1.85 -3.85
C PHE A 115 -6.33 3.23 -4.01
N ASP A 116 -6.71 3.98 -5.05
CA ASP A 116 -6.22 5.35 -5.25
C ASP A 116 -6.60 6.27 -4.10
N ALA A 117 -7.83 6.17 -3.60
CA ALA A 117 -8.26 6.96 -2.45
C ALA A 117 -7.42 6.68 -1.21
N MET A 118 -7.06 5.41 -0.95
CA MET A 118 -6.21 5.01 0.16
C MET A 118 -4.76 5.51 -0.02
N VAL A 119 -4.20 5.39 -1.22
CA VAL A 119 -2.84 5.87 -1.52
C VAL A 119 -2.76 7.39 -1.42
N ASP A 120 -3.76 8.10 -1.92
CA ASP A 120 -3.80 9.58 -1.85
C ASP A 120 -4.00 10.09 -0.42
N ALA A 121 -4.66 9.32 0.45
CA ALA A 121 -4.69 9.61 1.87
C ALA A 121 -3.29 9.53 2.51
N PHE A 122 -2.46 8.55 2.10
CA PHE A 122 -1.04 8.53 2.51
C PHE A 122 -0.28 9.73 1.98
N TYR A 123 -0.41 10.09 0.70
CA TYR A 123 0.24 11.28 0.16
C TYR A 123 -0.16 12.54 0.93
N SER A 124 -1.45 12.69 1.25
CA SER A 124 -1.93 13.83 2.04
C SER A 124 -1.37 13.86 3.47
N ALA A 125 -1.29 12.69 4.12
CA ALA A 125 -0.67 12.57 5.45
C ALA A 125 0.84 12.87 5.41
N MET A 126 1.54 12.37 4.41
CA MET A 126 2.97 12.62 4.20
C MET A 126 3.26 14.11 3.97
N GLU A 127 2.45 14.79 3.15
CA GLU A 127 2.58 16.23 2.90
C GLU A 127 2.42 17.03 4.21
N LYS A 128 1.39 16.73 5.02
CA LYS A 128 1.16 17.36 6.32
C LYS A 128 2.29 17.08 7.32
N ALA A 129 2.96 15.95 7.17
CA ALA A 129 4.09 15.54 8.02
C ALA A 129 5.46 16.03 7.49
N GLY A 130 5.51 16.80 6.40
CA GLY A 130 6.74 17.33 5.82
C GLY A 130 7.47 16.40 4.83
N GLY A 131 6.81 15.33 4.39
CA GLY A 131 7.34 14.34 3.43
C GLY A 131 6.82 14.50 2.00
N SER A 132 6.56 15.71 1.53
CA SER A 132 5.97 15.97 0.21
C SER A 132 6.81 15.46 -0.98
N THR A 133 8.12 15.31 -0.80
CA THR A 133 9.06 14.80 -1.82
C THR A 133 9.23 13.28 -1.79
N VAL A 134 8.70 12.61 -0.77
CA VAL A 134 8.82 11.16 -0.61
C VAL A 134 7.79 10.46 -1.50
N GLY A 135 8.26 9.55 -2.35
CA GLY A 135 7.40 8.68 -3.14
C GLY A 135 6.80 7.53 -2.32
N VAL A 136 5.93 6.75 -2.94
CA VAL A 136 5.27 5.60 -2.32
C VAL A 136 5.56 4.33 -3.13
N VAL A 137 5.77 3.22 -2.43
CA VAL A 137 5.76 1.85 -2.97
C VAL A 137 4.74 1.04 -2.19
N VAL A 138 3.84 0.36 -2.88
CA VAL A 138 2.86 -0.54 -2.26
C VAL A 138 3.48 -1.92 -2.12
N THR A 139 3.99 -2.22 -0.93
CA THR A 139 4.71 -3.48 -0.65
C THR A 139 3.80 -4.67 -0.47
N GLU A 140 2.53 -4.41 -0.15
CA GLU A 140 1.52 -5.47 -0.07
C GLU A 140 0.16 -4.92 -0.50
N SER A 141 -0.49 -5.65 -1.41
CA SER A 141 -1.90 -5.52 -1.73
C SER A 141 -2.44 -6.85 -2.22
N GLY A 142 -3.71 -7.14 -1.95
CA GLY A 142 -4.30 -8.40 -2.34
C GLY A 142 -5.76 -8.52 -1.90
N TRP A 143 -6.36 -9.66 -2.27
CA TRP A 143 -7.75 -9.97 -1.97
C TRP A 143 -7.89 -11.44 -1.56
N PRO A 144 -8.60 -11.77 -0.47
CA PRO A 144 -8.75 -13.16 -0.05
C PRO A 144 -9.50 -14.00 -1.10
N SER A 145 -8.95 -15.17 -1.41
CA SER A 145 -9.56 -16.13 -2.33
C SER A 145 -10.54 -17.09 -1.65
N ALA A 146 -10.58 -17.11 -0.31
CA ALA A 146 -11.54 -17.89 0.47
C ALA A 146 -11.69 -17.32 1.88
N GLY A 147 -12.68 -17.80 2.62
CA GLY A 147 -12.95 -17.40 4.02
C GLY A 147 -14.43 -17.08 4.23
N LYS A 148 -14.80 -16.74 5.48
CA LYS A 148 -16.19 -16.41 5.85
C LYS A 148 -16.57 -14.94 5.59
N GLY A 149 -15.73 -14.18 4.87
CA GLY A 149 -16.01 -12.77 4.58
C GLY A 149 -16.82 -12.58 3.29
N ASN A 150 -17.64 -11.51 3.23
CA ASN A 150 -18.28 -11.09 2.00
C ASN A 150 -17.22 -10.84 0.91
N GLY A 151 -17.44 -11.38 -0.29
CA GLY A 151 -16.56 -11.16 -1.43
C GLY A 151 -15.20 -11.90 -1.37
N ALA A 152 -14.95 -12.76 -0.39
CA ALA A 152 -13.74 -13.60 -0.34
C ALA A 152 -13.92 -14.86 -1.18
N THR A 153 -13.80 -14.71 -2.50
CA THR A 153 -13.90 -15.82 -3.47
C THR A 153 -12.75 -15.78 -4.46
N PRO A 154 -12.37 -16.92 -5.08
CA PRO A 154 -11.33 -16.95 -6.10
C PRO A 154 -11.59 -16.00 -7.27
N GLU A 155 -12.85 -15.88 -7.72
CA GLU A 155 -13.24 -15.04 -8.85
C GLU A 155 -13.02 -13.56 -8.56
N ILE A 156 -13.41 -13.09 -7.35
CA ILE A 156 -13.24 -11.71 -6.95
C ILE A 156 -11.77 -11.41 -6.68
N ALA A 157 -11.05 -12.32 -6.02
CA ALA A 157 -9.62 -12.18 -5.80
C ALA A 157 -8.85 -12.09 -7.14
N GLY A 158 -9.19 -12.95 -8.11
CA GLY A 158 -8.61 -12.89 -9.45
C GLY A 158 -8.94 -11.60 -10.19
N THR A 159 -10.15 -11.09 -10.02
CA THR A 159 -10.55 -9.80 -10.58
C THR A 159 -9.72 -8.67 -9.98
N TYR A 160 -9.63 -8.62 -8.64
CA TYR A 160 -8.82 -7.62 -7.96
C TYR A 160 -7.35 -7.65 -8.42
N ASN A 161 -6.71 -8.81 -8.38
CA ASN A 161 -5.29 -8.94 -8.70
C ASN A 161 -4.98 -8.54 -10.15
N ARG A 162 -5.80 -8.95 -11.12
CA ARG A 162 -5.64 -8.52 -12.53
C ARG A 162 -5.80 -7.02 -12.70
N ASN A 163 -6.83 -6.45 -12.09
CA ASN A 163 -7.12 -5.02 -12.22
C ASN A 163 -6.07 -4.18 -11.49
N PHE A 164 -5.59 -4.61 -10.33
CA PHE A 164 -4.49 -3.99 -9.62
C PHE A 164 -3.22 -3.93 -10.48
N LEU A 165 -2.81 -5.06 -11.07
CA LEU A 165 -1.64 -5.09 -11.96
C LEU A 165 -1.82 -4.21 -13.20
N ALA A 166 -3.01 -4.21 -13.81
CA ALA A 166 -3.31 -3.34 -14.93
C ALA A 166 -3.22 -1.86 -14.53
N HIS A 167 -3.75 -1.50 -13.35
CA HIS A 167 -3.71 -0.15 -12.81
C HIS A 167 -2.28 0.35 -12.55
N LEU A 168 -1.42 -0.47 -11.95
CA LEU A 168 0.00 -0.12 -11.73
C LEU A 168 0.77 0.15 -13.04
N ASN A 169 0.35 -0.44 -14.15
CA ASN A 169 0.96 -0.22 -15.46
C ASN A 169 0.39 1.00 -16.22
N ALA A 170 -0.67 1.60 -15.70
CA ALA A 170 -1.31 2.76 -16.31
C ALA A 170 -0.68 4.08 -15.81
N ASN A 171 -1.43 4.83 -15.05
CA ASN A 171 -1.04 6.14 -14.52
C ASN A 171 -0.85 6.06 -12.99
N GLY A 172 -0.46 7.18 -12.38
CA GLY A 172 -0.52 7.36 -10.93
C GLY A 172 -1.95 7.54 -10.42
N THR A 173 -2.07 8.03 -9.20
CA THR A 173 -3.35 8.34 -8.54
C THR A 173 -3.89 9.70 -8.99
N PRO A 174 -5.16 10.03 -8.72
CA PRO A 174 -5.73 11.35 -9.01
C PRO A 174 -4.92 12.52 -8.44
N LYS A 175 -4.32 12.38 -7.25
CA LYS A 175 -3.47 13.40 -6.64
C LYS A 175 -2.07 13.48 -7.25
N ARG A 176 -1.55 12.37 -7.74
CA ARG A 176 -0.19 12.23 -8.30
C ARG A 176 -0.25 11.49 -9.65
N PRO A 177 -0.88 12.06 -10.69
CA PRO A 177 -1.15 11.34 -11.94
C PRO A 177 0.12 10.90 -12.70
N ASP A 178 1.22 11.62 -12.52
CA ASP A 178 2.50 11.31 -13.17
C ASP A 178 3.42 10.42 -12.32
N ALA A 179 3.04 10.12 -11.07
CA ALA A 179 3.84 9.30 -10.17
C ALA A 179 3.50 7.82 -10.37
N LYS A 180 4.35 7.09 -11.09
CA LYS A 180 4.23 5.62 -11.16
C LYS A 180 4.38 5.01 -9.78
N ILE A 181 3.49 4.07 -9.46
CA ILE A 181 3.51 3.32 -8.21
C ILE A 181 4.02 1.92 -8.50
N ASP A 182 5.12 1.53 -7.86
CA ASP A 182 5.51 0.13 -7.81
C ASP A 182 4.63 -0.58 -6.77
N GLY A 183 4.13 -1.77 -7.12
CA GLY A 183 3.23 -2.51 -6.25
C GLY A 183 3.44 -4.02 -6.33
N TYR A 184 3.19 -4.70 -5.19
CA TYR A 184 3.39 -6.13 -5.05
C TYR A 184 2.13 -6.80 -4.55
N ILE A 185 1.76 -7.94 -5.18
CA ILE A 185 0.63 -8.74 -4.72
C ILE A 185 1.06 -9.60 -3.53
N PHE A 186 0.30 -9.54 -2.46
CA PHE A 186 0.38 -10.44 -1.32
C PHE A 186 -0.80 -11.43 -1.39
N ALA A 187 -0.59 -12.77 -1.46
CA ALA A 187 0.69 -13.43 -1.41
C ALA A 187 0.78 -14.54 -2.46
N MET A 188 1.99 -15.09 -2.67
CA MET A 188 2.19 -16.22 -3.58
C MET A 188 1.63 -17.53 -3.01
N PHE A 189 1.62 -17.69 -1.68
CA PHE A 189 1.19 -18.89 -0.98
C PHE A 189 0.24 -18.55 0.17
N ASN A 190 -0.61 -19.52 0.53
CA ASN A 190 -1.42 -19.43 1.74
C ASN A 190 -0.55 -19.58 3.00
N GLU A 191 -0.78 -18.72 3.97
CA GLU A 191 -0.08 -18.73 5.27
C GLU A 191 -0.87 -19.54 6.31
N ASN A 192 -1.08 -20.82 6.07
CA ASN A 192 -1.93 -21.70 6.89
C ASN A 192 -1.51 -21.80 8.37
N LEU A 193 -0.24 -21.54 8.70
CA LEU A 193 0.27 -21.53 10.07
C LEU A 193 0.17 -20.15 10.75
N LYS A 194 -0.17 -19.09 10.01
CA LYS A 194 -0.32 -17.74 10.58
C LYS A 194 -1.50 -17.69 11.54
N PRO A 195 -1.35 -17.14 12.76
CA PRO A 195 -2.48 -16.90 13.65
C PRO A 195 -3.44 -15.84 13.08
N GLY A 196 -4.69 -15.85 13.52
CA GLY A 196 -5.69 -14.86 13.11
C GLY A 196 -6.79 -15.38 12.19
N ALA A 197 -7.56 -14.47 11.59
CA ALA A 197 -8.71 -14.78 10.75
C ALA A 197 -8.34 -15.56 9.47
N ALA A 198 -9.23 -16.42 8.99
CA ALA A 198 -9.02 -17.19 7.76
C ALA A 198 -8.69 -16.28 6.56
N THR A 199 -9.39 -15.16 6.42
CA THR A 199 -9.17 -14.19 5.32
C THR A 199 -7.78 -13.58 5.29
N SER A 200 -7.07 -13.49 6.42
CA SER A 200 -5.68 -13.02 6.47
C SER A 200 -4.65 -14.10 6.13
N LYS A 201 -5.07 -15.35 6.00
CA LYS A 201 -4.22 -16.52 5.70
C LYS A 201 -4.36 -17.00 4.26
N ILE A 202 -5.46 -16.67 3.60
CA ILE A 202 -5.85 -17.23 2.29
C ILE A 202 -5.84 -16.09 1.26
N LEU A 203 -4.64 -15.58 0.99
CA LEU A 203 -4.37 -14.54 -0.01
C LEU A 203 -3.60 -15.12 -1.20
N ASP A 204 -3.62 -16.46 -1.35
CA ASP A 204 -2.88 -17.16 -2.40
C ASP A 204 -3.34 -16.72 -3.79
N SER A 205 -2.43 -16.17 -4.54
CA SER A 205 -2.62 -15.76 -5.93
C SER A 205 -2.19 -16.83 -6.94
N SER A 206 -1.58 -17.94 -6.50
CA SER A 206 -1.03 -18.97 -7.41
C SER A 206 -2.11 -19.63 -8.27
N ILE A 207 -3.30 -19.85 -7.72
CA ILE A 207 -4.46 -20.42 -8.45
C ILE A 207 -4.93 -19.49 -9.58
N LEU A 208 -4.70 -18.17 -9.43
CA LEU A 208 -5.20 -17.13 -10.32
C LEU A 208 -4.17 -16.72 -11.38
N ILE A 209 -2.92 -17.15 -11.22
CA ILE A 209 -1.79 -16.72 -12.01
C ILE A 209 -1.27 -17.84 -12.93
N SER A 210 -1.86 -19.03 -12.90
CA SER A 210 -1.41 -20.17 -13.71
C SER A 210 -1.22 -19.88 -15.21
N ASN A 211 -1.77 -18.78 -15.72
CA ASN A 211 -1.59 -18.33 -17.10
C ASN A 211 -0.80 -17.01 -17.26
N LEU A 212 -0.32 -16.39 -16.19
CA LEU A 212 0.38 -15.10 -16.24
C LEU A 212 1.76 -15.10 -15.56
N PHE A 213 2.24 -16.24 -15.10
CA PHE A 213 3.26 -16.34 -14.06
C PHE A 213 4.72 -16.06 -14.48
N ILE A 214 5.04 -15.82 -15.74
CA ILE A 214 6.46 -15.71 -16.14
C ILE A 214 6.92 -14.27 -16.38
N LEU A 215 6.06 -13.27 -16.43
CA LEU A 215 6.45 -11.95 -16.94
C LEU A 215 6.65 -10.84 -15.91
N TYR A 216 6.29 -10.99 -14.63
CA TYR A 216 6.25 -9.85 -13.69
C TYR A 216 7.09 -9.97 -12.42
N LEU A 217 7.74 -11.08 -12.15
CA LEU A 217 8.68 -11.20 -11.03
C LEU A 217 10.09 -10.67 -11.35
N ILE A 218 10.35 -10.27 -12.59
CA ILE A 218 11.64 -9.70 -13.01
C ILE A 218 11.41 -8.38 -13.72
N ARG A 219 10.91 -7.38 -13.03
CA ARG A 219 11.32 -6.02 -13.35
C ARG A 219 12.48 -5.66 -12.44
N LEU A 220 13.63 -6.24 -12.74
CA LEU A 220 14.89 -5.64 -12.37
C LEU A 220 14.86 -4.22 -12.95
N SER A 221 14.79 -3.22 -12.08
CA SER A 221 15.08 -1.85 -12.45
C SER A 221 16.39 -1.87 -13.23
N LYS A 222 16.34 -1.46 -14.48
CA LYS A 222 17.58 -1.12 -15.19
C LYS A 222 18.23 0.00 -14.40
N PHE A 223 19.38 -0.29 -13.84
CA PHE A 223 20.33 0.68 -13.29
C PHE A 223 20.69 1.71 -14.36
#